data_067de3e4363901d756fdd3d0559580ab
#
_entry.id   067de3e4363901d756fdd3d0559580ab
#
_cell.length_a   1.000
_cell.length_b   1.000
_cell.length_c   1.000
_cell.angle_alpha   90.00
_cell.angle_beta   90.00
_cell.angle_gamma   90.00
#
_symmetry.space_group_name_H-M   'P 1'
#
loop_
_entity.id
_entity.type
_entity.pdbx_description
1 polymer ?
#
loop_
_entity_poly.entity_id
_entity_poly.type
_entity_poly.pdbx_seq_one_letter_code
_entity_poly.pdbx_strand_id
1 'polypeptide(L)'
;MMRHTLFLIIAAVSLCAYPTAAEKLQKKSAPLYGITLDALSPSSIDAVTDAVRALPVKPAARVVVDADTKPADFIPLLSRLHEIAYVMLCPCDSEDMKRYKTVKAYTARFVDCALHLAPYVDIWEVGNEINGEGWLGGTNALNAQKVYAAWAYLHSRGYKTALTAYMFKPGDQSMTMEAWLAKYVPADMKAALDYVLVSYYDEDNDGEHEDWNAVFENLYRLFPNSLLAFGECGFASPHK
;
A
#
# COMPACT_ATOMS: atom_id res chain seq x y z
N MET A 1 78.48 5.33 8.99
CA MET A 1 77.56 4.25 8.59
C MET A 1 76.22 4.52 9.22
N MET A 2 75.27 5.20 8.50
CA MET A 2 73.93 5.45 8.96
C MET A 2 73.01 4.40 8.31
N ARG A 3 72.36 3.56 9.14
CA ARG A 3 71.34 2.62 8.72
C ARG A 3 69.98 3.34 8.63
N HIS A 4 69.45 3.43 7.41
CA HIS A 4 68.10 3.92 7.18
C HIS A 4 67.12 2.76 7.39
N THR A 5 66.30 2.85 8.41
CA THR A 5 65.20 1.93 8.65
C THR A 5 63.96 2.39 7.88
N LEU A 6 63.57 1.63 6.89
CA LEU A 6 62.38 1.89 6.08
C LEU A 6 61.13 1.40 6.82
N PHE A 7 60.25 2.30 7.28
CA PHE A 7 58.94 1.94 7.84
C PHE A 7 57.94 1.78 6.72
N LEU A 8 57.49 0.54 6.54
CA LEU A 8 56.38 0.20 5.62
C LEU A 8 55.04 0.41 6.36
N ILE A 9 54.30 1.46 6.01
CA ILE A 9 52.94 1.68 6.54
C ILE A 9 51.99 0.92 5.63
N ILE A 10 51.45 -0.22 6.14
CA ILE A 10 50.34 -0.95 5.49
C ILE A 10 49.04 -0.28 5.92
N ALA A 11 48.47 0.55 5.04
CA ALA A 11 47.13 1.06 5.21
C ALA A 11 46.13 -0.06 4.89
N ALA A 12 45.53 -0.65 5.93
CA ALA A 12 44.38 -1.54 5.76
C ALA A 12 43.14 -0.72 5.39
N VAL A 13 42.79 -0.72 4.09
CA VAL A 13 41.54 -0.17 3.62
C VAL A 13 40.44 -1.16 4.00
N SER A 14 39.74 -0.88 5.08
CA SER A 14 38.51 -1.62 5.44
C SER A 14 37.43 -1.26 4.42
N LEU A 15 37.23 -2.14 3.43
CA LEU A 15 36.08 -2.10 2.54
C LEU A 15 34.83 -2.44 3.37
N CYS A 16 34.15 -1.41 3.90
CA CYS A 16 32.78 -1.58 4.35
C CYS A 16 31.93 -1.97 3.13
N ALA A 17 31.76 -3.26 2.94
CA ALA A 17 30.80 -3.77 1.94
C ALA A 17 29.40 -3.31 2.37
N TYR A 18 28.80 -2.43 1.60
CA TYR A 18 27.39 -2.14 1.75
C TYR A 18 26.60 -3.42 1.47
N PRO A 19 25.63 -3.79 2.33
CA PRO A 19 24.84 -4.99 2.10
C PRO A 19 24.15 -4.89 0.73
N THR A 20 24.21 -5.98 -0.03
CA THR A 20 23.53 -6.08 -1.32
C THR A 20 22.02 -5.96 -1.14
N ALA A 21 21.28 -5.61 -2.20
CA ALA A 21 19.82 -5.54 -2.17
C ALA A 21 19.22 -6.89 -1.70
N ALA A 22 19.84 -8.02 -2.07
CA ALA A 22 19.46 -9.37 -1.61
C ALA A 22 19.65 -9.56 -0.09
N GLU A 23 20.74 -9.02 0.50
CA GLU A 23 20.98 -9.09 1.95
C GLU A 23 20.03 -8.17 2.75
N LYS A 24 19.61 -7.02 2.16
CA LYS A 24 18.55 -6.19 2.75
C LYS A 24 17.18 -6.87 2.71
N LEU A 25 16.90 -7.66 1.66
CA LEU A 25 15.70 -8.50 1.57
C LEU A 25 15.70 -9.66 2.58
N GLN A 26 16.86 -10.14 3.01
CA GLN A 26 17.00 -11.24 3.97
C GLN A 26 16.76 -10.83 5.43
N LYS A 27 16.74 -9.53 5.76
CA LYS A 27 16.26 -9.03 7.06
C LYS A 27 14.73 -8.97 7.11
N LYS A 28 14.05 -10.04 6.64
CA LYS A 28 12.60 -10.11 6.65
C LYS A 28 12.07 -10.28 8.07
N SER A 29 11.29 -9.29 8.51
CA SER A 29 10.17 -9.55 9.40
C SER A 29 9.34 -10.70 8.82
N ALA A 30 8.74 -11.54 9.67
CA ALA A 30 7.79 -12.56 9.23
C ALA A 30 6.74 -11.93 8.28
N PRO A 31 6.27 -12.68 7.26
CA PRO A 31 5.26 -12.16 6.35
C PRO A 31 4.03 -11.69 7.15
N LEU A 32 3.52 -10.53 6.80
CA LEU A 32 2.31 -9.99 7.39
C LEU A 32 1.11 -10.52 6.60
N TYR A 33 0.27 -11.30 7.26
CA TYR A 33 -1.00 -11.76 6.69
C TYR A 33 -2.09 -10.74 6.99
N GLY A 34 -3.05 -10.57 6.07
CA GLY A 34 -4.10 -9.58 6.23
C GLY A 34 -5.46 -10.07 5.75
N ILE A 35 -6.46 -9.30 6.11
CA ILE A 35 -7.84 -9.42 5.66
C ILE A 35 -8.38 -8.04 5.30
N THR A 36 -9.23 -7.96 4.29
CA THR A 36 -10.02 -6.76 4.01
C THR A 36 -11.37 -6.87 4.69
N LEU A 37 -11.78 -5.79 5.35
CA LEU A 37 -13.06 -5.63 6.03
C LEU A 37 -13.83 -4.54 5.30
N ASP A 38 -14.94 -4.93 4.67
CA ASP A 38 -15.78 -4.05 3.87
C ASP A 38 -17.17 -3.90 4.51
N ALA A 39 -17.84 -2.78 4.24
CA ALA A 39 -19.25 -2.48 4.54
C ALA A 39 -19.73 -2.92 5.94
N LEU A 40 -19.06 -2.43 6.99
CA LEU A 40 -19.36 -2.83 8.36
C LEU A 40 -20.54 -2.04 8.95
N SER A 41 -21.61 -2.74 9.32
CA SER A 41 -22.63 -2.17 10.17
C SER A 41 -22.19 -2.17 11.66
N PRO A 42 -22.64 -1.19 12.48
CA PRO A 42 -22.30 -1.15 13.90
C PRO A 42 -22.63 -2.44 14.66
N SER A 43 -23.69 -3.15 14.25
CA SER A 43 -24.12 -4.43 14.87
C SER A 43 -23.15 -5.60 14.60
N SER A 44 -22.21 -5.45 13.67
CA SER A 44 -21.24 -6.51 13.32
C SER A 44 -19.86 -6.32 13.97
N ILE A 45 -19.63 -5.25 14.74
CA ILE A 45 -18.32 -4.94 15.33
C ILE A 45 -17.80 -6.08 16.21
N ASP A 46 -18.66 -6.64 17.08
CA ASP A 46 -18.27 -7.77 17.94
C ASP A 46 -17.88 -8.99 17.13
N ALA A 47 -18.72 -9.38 16.16
CA ALA A 47 -18.46 -10.53 15.31
C ALA A 47 -17.17 -10.37 14.50
N VAL A 48 -16.94 -9.18 13.93
CA VAL A 48 -15.71 -8.89 13.19
C VAL A 48 -14.47 -8.95 14.09
N THR A 49 -14.51 -8.30 15.24
CA THR A 49 -13.35 -8.31 16.16
C THR A 49 -13.07 -9.68 16.74
N ASP A 50 -14.10 -10.51 16.99
CA ASP A 50 -13.94 -11.89 17.43
C ASP A 50 -13.33 -12.76 16.33
N ALA A 51 -13.75 -12.59 15.08
CA ALA A 51 -13.18 -13.29 13.92
C ALA A 51 -11.69 -12.91 13.73
N VAL A 52 -11.35 -11.62 13.80
CA VAL A 52 -9.95 -11.16 13.71
C VAL A 52 -9.11 -11.72 14.86
N ARG A 53 -9.64 -11.73 16.07
CA ARG A 53 -8.94 -12.28 17.26
C ARG A 53 -8.69 -13.78 17.16
N ALA A 54 -9.54 -14.50 16.45
CA ALA A 54 -9.42 -15.96 16.24
C ALA A 54 -8.31 -16.33 15.23
N LEU A 55 -7.74 -15.38 14.49
CA LEU A 55 -6.65 -15.66 13.57
C LEU A 55 -5.38 -16.09 14.33
N PRO A 56 -4.60 -17.03 13.79
CA PRO A 56 -3.45 -17.63 14.50
C PRO A 56 -2.27 -16.66 14.66
N VAL A 57 -2.27 -15.54 13.95
CA VAL A 57 -1.25 -14.49 14.00
C VAL A 57 -1.91 -13.12 14.02
N LYS A 58 -1.24 -12.12 14.60
CA LYS A 58 -1.72 -10.72 14.51
C LYS A 58 -1.75 -10.27 13.04
N PRO A 59 -2.94 -10.06 12.45
CA PRO A 59 -3.07 -9.73 11.03
C PRO A 59 -2.89 -8.23 10.76
N ALA A 60 -2.79 -7.85 9.47
CA ALA A 60 -3.21 -6.55 9.00
C ALA A 60 -4.71 -6.59 8.71
N ALA A 61 -5.47 -5.69 9.31
CA ALA A 61 -6.88 -5.48 9.01
C ALA A 61 -7.01 -4.24 8.12
N ARG A 62 -7.28 -4.45 6.84
CA ARG A 62 -7.59 -3.36 5.91
C ARG A 62 -9.07 -3.01 6.04
N VAL A 63 -9.35 -1.75 6.35
CA VAL A 63 -10.70 -1.24 6.55
C VAL A 63 -10.99 -0.19 5.49
N VAL A 64 -12.04 -0.41 4.72
CA VAL A 64 -12.53 0.55 3.72
C VAL A 64 -13.56 1.46 4.36
N VAL A 65 -13.40 2.77 4.18
CA VAL A 65 -14.32 3.78 4.71
C VAL A 65 -15.19 4.30 3.58
N ASP A 66 -16.47 3.93 3.59
CA ASP A 66 -17.43 4.41 2.62
C ASP A 66 -17.46 5.94 2.54
N ALA A 67 -17.61 6.46 1.32
CA ALA A 67 -17.65 7.90 1.09
C ALA A 67 -18.82 8.62 1.78
N ASP A 68 -19.91 7.90 2.05
CA ASP A 68 -21.12 8.43 2.70
C ASP A 68 -21.06 8.34 4.23
N THR A 69 -20.10 7.60 4.79
CA THR A 69 -19.95 7.43 6.22
C THR A 69 -18.97 8.46 6.79
N LYS A 70 -19.31 9.04 7.94
CA LYS A 70 -18.41 9.97 8.63
C LYS A 70 -17.24 9.20 9.23
N PRO A 71 -16.01 9.69 9.08
CA PRO A 71 -14.84 9.02 9.67
C PRO A 71 -15.00 8.69 11.15
N ALA A 72 -15.60 9.60 11.93
CA ALA A 72 -15.79 9.41 13.36
C ALA A 72 -16.64 8.18 13.71
N ASP A 73 -17.51 7.73 12.82
CA ASP A 73 -18.38 6.56 13.05
C ASP A 73 -17.57 5.25 13.05
N PHE A 74 -16.35 5.26 12.51
CA PHE A 74 -15.43 4.12 12.53
C PHE A 74 -14.60 4.00 13.82
N ILE A 75 -14.61 5.00 14.71
CA ILE A 75 -13.82 4.98 15.96
C ILE A 75 -14.11 3.71 16.79
N PRO A 76 -15.36 3.29 17.02
CA PRO A 76 -15.64 2.10 17.84
C PRO A 76 -15.05 0.81 17.26
N LEU A 77 -15.03 0.67 15.93
CA LEU A 77 -14.43 -0.48 15.26
C LEU A 77 -12.90 -0.40 15.31
N LEU A 78 -12.32 0.73 14.85
CA LEU A 78 -10.88 0.86 14.69
C LEU A 78 -10.14 0.81 16.01
N SER A 79 -10.70 1.39 17.08
CA SER A 79 -10.11 1.31 18.42
C SER A 79 -9.96 -0.14 18.90
N ARG A 80 -10.94 -1.00 18.63
CA ARG A 80 -10.90 -2.42 19.01
C ARG A 80 -9.97 -3.23 18.08
N LEU A 81 -9.98 -2.94 16.78
CA LEU A 81 -9.09 -3.60 15.83
C LEU A 81 -7.63 -3.29 16.13
N HIS A 82 -7.30 -2.05 16.46
CA HIS A 82 -5.92 -1.62 16.72
C HIS A 82 -5.26 -2.37 17.89
N GLU A 83 -6.05 -2.88 18.85
CA GLU A 83 -5.54 -3.72 19.94
C GLU A 83 -5.09 -5.11 19.46
N ILE A 84 -5.71 -5.66 18.42
CA ILE A 84 -5.56 -7.06 17.98
C ILE A 84 -4.97 -7.22 16.58
N ALA A 85 -4.90 -6.15 15.79
CA ALA A 85 -4.42 -6.13 14.41
C ALA A 85 -3.53 -4.92 14.15
N TYR A 86 -2.82 -4.93 13.02
CA TYR A 86 -2.30 -3.71 12.40
C TYR A 86 -3.39 -3.14 11.50
N VAL A 87 -3.81 -1.91 11.74
CA VAL A 87 -4.92 -1.31 10.98
C VAL A 87 -4.38 -0.59 9.75
N MET A 88 -4.80 -1.03 8.57
CA MET A 88 -4.63 -0.29 7.32
C MET A 88 -5.97 0.32 6.94
N LEU A 89 -6.01 1.64 6.80
CA LEU A 89 -7.22 2.37 6.44
C LEU A 89 -7.19 2.76 4.97
N CYS A 90 -8.25 2.43 4.24
CA CYS A 90 -8.57 2.94 2.91
C CYS A 90 -9.63 4.05 3.03
N PRO A 91 -9.24 5.34 3.04
CA PRO A 91 -10.19 6.45 3.19
C PRO A 91 -11.13 6.65 2.00
N CYS A 92 -10.77 6.09 0.84
CA CYS A 92 -11.52 6.23 -0.41
C CYS A 92 -11.29 5.01 -1.29
N ASP A 93 -12.32 4.22 -1.47
CA ASP A 93 -12.33 3.13 -2.43
C ASP A 93 -12.13 3.64 -3.87
N SER A 94 -11.65 2.75 -4.74
CA SER A 94 -11.43 3.03 -6.15
C SER A 94 -12.70 3.55 -6.83
N GLU A 95 -13.84 2.91 -6.64
CA GLU A 95 -15.11 3.36 -7.22
C GLU A 95 -15.60 4.72 -6.69
N ASP A 96 -15.27 5.06 -5.46
CA ASP A 96 -15.63 6.34 -4.85
C ASP A 96 -14.75 7.50 -5.30
N MET A 97 -13.57 7.23 -5.89
CA MET A 97 -12.67 8.29 -6.36
C MET A 97 -13.35 9.24 -7.35
N LYS A 98 -14.28 8.75 -8.18
CA LYS A 98 -15.07 9.53 -9.14
C LYS A 98 -15.94 10.61 -8.49
N ARG A 99 -16.26 10.50 -7.20
CA ARG A 99 -17.04 11.49 -6.43
C ARG A 99 -16.22 12.74 -6.10
N TYR A 100 -14.92 12.59 -5.94
CA TYR A 100 -13.98 13.68 -5.63
C TYR A 100 -13.43 14.29 -6.92
N LYS A 101 -14.12 15.29 -7.47
CA LYS A 101 -13.82 15.88 -8.80
C LYS A 101 -12.50 16.66 -8.87
N THR A 102 -11.91 17.02 -7.74
CA THR A 102 -10.67 17.82 -7.67
C THR A 102 -9.66 17.21 -6.69
N VAL A 103 -8.38 17.52 -6.89
CA VAL A 103 -7.30 17.18 -5.96
C VAL A 103 -7.63 17.65 -4.54
N LYS A 104 -8.11 18.88 -4.40
CA LYS A 104 -8.49 19.45 -3.09
C LYS A 104 -9.59 18.64 -2.39
N ALA A 105 -10.62 18.23 -3.12
CA ALA A 105 -11.72 17.44 -2.54
C ALA A 105 -11.26 16.06 -2.09
N TYR A 106 -10.43 15.38 -2.90
CA TYR A 106 -9.85 14.10 -2.55
C TYR A 106 -8.95 14.21 -1.31
N THR A 107 -8.02 15.17 -1.29
CA THR A 107 -7.13 15.38 -0.14
C THR A 107 -7.91 15.72 1.12
N ALA A 108 -9.00 16.50 1.04
CA ALA A 108 -9.84 16.83 2.18
C ALA A 108 -10.45 15.59 2.86
N ARG A 109 -10.77 14.53 2.11
CA ARG A 109 -11.22 13.25 2.67
C ARG A 109 -10.15 12.62 3.56
N PHE A 110 -8.90 12.64 3.12
CA PHE A 110 -7.76 12.13 3.90
C PHE A 110 -7.47 12.97 5.14
N VAL A 111 -7.59 14.29 5.01
CA VAL A 111 -7.47 15.21 6.16
C VAL A 111 -8.54 14.90 7.21
N ASP A 112 -9.79 14.73 6.79
CA ASP A 112 -10.91 14.42 7.68
C ASP A 112 -10.74 13.07 8.37
N CYS A 113 -10.37 12.02 7.61
CA CYS A 113 -10.05 10.72 8.18
C CYS A 113 -8.90 10.82 9.19
N ALA A 114 -7.82 11.53 8.87
CA ALA A 114 -6.67 11.66 9.77
C ALA A 114 -7.00 12.40 11.06
N LEU A 115 -7.85 13.43 11.00
CA LEU A 115 -8.29 14.18 12.18
C LEU A 115 -9.01 13.29 13.21
N HIS A 116 -9.79 12.32 12.75
CA HIS A 116 -10.61 11.49 13.63
C HIS A 116 -9.97 10.13 13.96
N LEU A 117 -9.23 9.55 13.03
CA LEU A 117 -8.86 8.13 13.08
C LEU A 117 -7.36 7.87 13.26
N ALA A 118 -6.49 8.88 13.16
CA ALA A 118 -5.04 8.69 13.23
C ALA A 118 -4.54 7.90 14.46
N PRO A 119 -5.14 8.01 15.67
CA PRO A 119 -4.72 7.22 16.81
C PRO A 119 -4.89 5.71 16.67
N TYR A 120 -5.70 5.26 15.70
CA TYR A 120 -6.09 3.87 15.51
C TYR A 120 -5.61 3.28 14.18
N VAL A 121 -4.81 4.02 13.40
CA VAL A 121 -4.38 3.62 12.06
C VAL A 121 -2.87 3.53 11.99
N ASP A 122 -2.37 2.35 11.61
CA ASP A 122 -0.94 2.08 11.42
C ASP A 122 -0.47 2.41 10.00
N ILE A 123 -1.32 2.20 8.99
CA ILE A 123 -0.99 2.35 7.57
C ILE A 123 -2.15 3.05 6.85
N TRP A 124 -1.84 4.03 6.02
CA TRP A 124 -2.81 4.79 5.24
C TRP A 124 -2.71 4.41 3.76
N GLU A 125 -3.74 3.82 3.21
CA GLU A 125 -3.84 3.54 1.78
C GLU A 125 -4.25 4.81 1.04
N VAL A 126 -3.28 5.45 0.38
CA VAL A 126 -3.46 6.75 -0.27
C VAL A 126 -4.17 6.68 -1.62
N GLY A 127 -4.31 5.49 -2.16
CA GLY A 127 -5.06 5.20 -3.37
C GLY A 127 -5.26 3.70 -3.53
N ASN A 128 -6.48 3.30 -3.80
CA ASN A 128 -6.87 1.95 -4.14
C ASN A 128 -7.04 1.83 -5.64
N GLU A 129 -6.44 0.79 -6.25
CA GLU A 129 -6.56 0.42 -7.67
C GLU A 129 -6.38 1.60 -8.64
N ILE A 130 -5.39 2.44 -8.35
CA ILE A 130 -5.23 3.79 -8.93
C ILE A 130 -5.04 3.83 -10.44
N ASN A 131 -4.80 2.70 -11.08
CA ASN A 131 -4.66 2.54 -12.53
C ASN A 131 -5.94 2.00 -13.20
N GLY A 132 -7.05 1.89 -12.49
CA GLY A 132 -8.32 1.38 -12.99
C GLY A 132 -9.03 2.36 -13.93
N GLU A 133 -8.83 2.19 -15.23
CA GLU A 133 -9.52 2.98 -16.24
C GLU A 133 -11.01 2.66 -16.25
N GLY A 134 -11.83 3.70 -16.34
CA GLY A 134 -13.29 3.56 -16.44
C GLY A 134 -14.03 3.74 -15.11
N TRP A 135 -13.62 3.11 -14.01
CA TRP A 135 -14.36 3.24 -12.74
C TRP A 135 -13.87 4.36 -11.83
N LEU A 136 -12.57 4.70 -11.85
CA LEU A 136 -12.02 5.81 -11.04
C LEU A 136 -12.58 7.18 -11.42
N GLY A 137 -13.05 7.34 -12.65
CA GLY A 137 -13.44 8.62 -13.23
C GLY A 137 -12.26 9.58 -13.38
N GLY A 138 -12.44 10.61 -14.20
CA GLY A 138 -11.37 11.57 -14.51
C GLY A 138 -10.30 11.00 -15.44
N THR A 139 -9.16 11.67 -15.52
CA THR A 139 -8.00 11.24 -16.30
C THR A 139 -6.96 10.58 -15.40
N ASN A 140 -6.12 9.70 -15.96
CA ASN A 140 -4.99 9.10 -15.24
C ASN A 140 -4.11 10.16 -14.55
N ALA A 141 -3.85 11.29 -15.23
CA ALA A 141 -3.07 12.39 -14.64
C ALA A 141 -3.76 13.04 -13.44
N LEU A 142 -5.08 13.27 -13.50
CA LEU A 142 -5.84 13.82 -12.38
C LEU A 142 -5.87 12.84 -11.20
N ASN A 143 -6.08 11.55 -11.47
CA ASN A 143 -6.12 10.53 -10.43
C ASN A 143 -4.76 10.40 -9.73
N ALA A 144 -3.66 10.41 -10.49
CA ALA A 144 -2.31 10.45 -9.93
C ALA A 144 -2.05 11.69 -9.07
N GLN A 145 -2.51 12.88 -9.50
CA GLN A 145 -2.40 14.11 -8.72
C GLN A 145 -3.19 14.07 -7.40
N LYS A 146 -4.40 13.47 -7.40
CA LYS A 146 -5.19 13.26 -6.18
C LYS A 146 -4.42 12.40 -5.18
N VAL A 147 -3.94 11.24 -5.63
CA VAL A 147 -3.20 10.29 -4.81
C VAL A 147 -1.89 10.90 -4.30
N TYR A 148 -1.15 11.59 -5.15
CA TYR A 148 0.08 12.28 -4.74
C TYR A 148 -0.18 13.32 -3.65
N ALA A 149 -1.22 14.13 -3.76
CA ALA A 149 -1.56 15.15 -2.76
C ALA A 149 -1.97 14.52 -1.40
N ALA A 150 -2.73 13.42 -1.44
CA ALA A 150 -3.07 12.67 -0.24
C ALA A 150 -1.83 12.05 0.42
N TRP A 151 -0.96 11.44 -0.38
CA TRP A 151 0.33 10.92 0.07
C TRP A 151 1.18 12.02 0.71
N ALA A 152 1.39 13.13 0.03
CA ALA A 152 2.23 14.23 0.53
C ALA A 152 1.72 14.78 1.87
N TYR A 153 0.40 14.90 2.01
CA TYR A 153 -0.23 15.30 3.27
C TYR A 153 0.08 14.34 4.41
N LEU A 154 -0.09 13.03 4.21
CA LEU A 154 0.13 12.01 5.25
C LEU A 154 1.62 11.79 5.52
N HIS A 155 2.43 11.68 4.47
CA HIS A 155 3.88 11.49 4.57
C HIS A 155 4.56 12.63 5.32
N SER A 156 4.17 13.90 5.07
CA SER A 156 4.71 15.06 5.80
C SER A 156 4.42 15.07 7.30
N ARG A 157 3.50 14.21 7.75
CA ARG A 157 3.13 14.02 9.17
C ARG A 157 3.73 12.76 9.78
N GLY A 158 4.57 12.04 9.02
CA GLY A 158 5.23 10.83 9.48
C GLY A 158 4.35 9.58 9.50
N TYR A 159 3.19 9.61 8.86
CA TYR A 159 2.35 8.43 8.75
C TYR A 159 2.90 7.46 7.70
N LYS A 160 2.78 6.15 7.96
CA LYS A 160 3.07 5.11 6.97
C LYS A 160 2.00 5.10 5.90
N THR A 161 2.43 4.96 4.66
CA THR A 161 1.58 5.06 3.48
C THR A 161 1.66 3.83 2.59
N ALA A 162 0.52 3.44 2.04
CA ALA A 162 0.39 2.33 1.08
C ALA A 162 -0.26 2.83 -0.22
N LEU A 163 0.09 2.20 -1.32
CA LEU A 163 -0.49 2.42 -2.63
C LEU A 163 -0.88 1.08 -3.24
N THR A 164 -2.14 0.91 -3.63
CA THR A 164 -2.62 -0.31 -4.30
C THR A 164 -2.82 -0.04 -5.78
N ALA A 165 -2.26 -0.91 -6.62
CA ALA A 165 -2.48 -0.93 -8.06
C ALA A 165 -3.20 -2.22 -8.45
N TYR A 166 -4.07 -2.12 -9.46
CA TYR A 166 -4.85 -3.25 -9.97
C TYR A 166 -4.08 -3.98 -11.07
N MET A 167 -4.00 -5.31 -10.93
CA MET A 167 -3.45 -6.19 -11.95
C MET A 167 -4.59 -6.76 -12.78
N PHE A 168 -4.51 -6.57 -14.08
CA PHE A 168 -5.51 -7.01 -15.06
C PHE A 168 -4.81 -7.65 -16.25
N LYS A 169 -5.53 -8.50 -16.97
CA LYS A 169 -5.01 -9.17 -18.16
C LYS A 169 -4.62 -8.17 -19.26
N PRO A 170 -3.62 -8.49 -20.06
CA PRO A 170 -3.18 -7.62 -21.16
C PRO A 170 -4.33 -7.26 -22.11
N GLY A 171 -4.49 -5.97 -22.38
CA GLY A 171 -5.48 -5.45 -23.33
C GLY A 171 -6.77 -4.90 -22.72
N ASP A 172 -7.05 -5.16 -21.44
CA ASP A 172 -8.25 -4.62 -20.78
C ASP A 172 -8.12 -3.13 -20.45
N GLN A 173 -6.89 -2.66 -20.30
CA GLN A 173 -6.58 -1.26 -20.03
C GLN A 173 -5.61 -0.71 -21.08
N SER A 174 -5.51 0.61 -21.21
CA SER A 174 -4.63 1.26 -22.20
C SER A 174 -3.15 1.09 -21.90
N MET A 175 -2.80 0.74 -20.67
CA MET A 175 -1.43 0.55 -20.16
C MET A 175 -1.40 -0.60 -19.16
N THR A 176 -0.28 -1.33 -19.12
CA THR A 176 -0.04 -2.29 -18.01
C THR A 176 0.07 -1.55 -16.67
N MET A 177 -0.12 -2.28 -15.57
CA MET A 177 0.02 -1.75 -14.22
C MET A 177 1.38 -1.07 -14.01
N GLU A 178 2.47 -1.73 -14.39
CA GLU A 178 3.83 -1.20 -14.20
C GLU A 178 4.08 0.03 -15.08
N ALA A 179 3.58 0.04 -16.33
CA ALA A 179 3.71 1.20 -17.22
C ALA A 179 2.96 2.42 -16.66
N TRP A 180 1.79 2.20 -16.07
CA TRP A 180 1.02 3.24 -15.40
C TRP A 180 1.78 3.80 -14.18
N LEU A 181 2.26 2.92 -13.30
CA LEU A 181 3.03 3.30 -12.12
C LEU A 181 4.33 4.02 -12.47
N ALA A 182 5.03 3.54 -13.51
CA ALA A 182 6.25 4.18 -13.99
C ALA A 182 5.99 5.61 -14.47
N LYS A 183 4.90 5.82 -15.19
CA LYS A 183 4.56 7.08 -15.84
C LYS A 183 3.94 8.12 -14.89
N TYR A 184 3.04 7.71 -14.01
CA TYR A 184 2.19 8.63 -13.27
C TYR A 184 2.56 8.82 -11.80
N VAL A 185 3.26 7.87 -11.18
CA VAL A 185 3.72 8.05 -9.79
C VAL A 185 5.02 8.86 -9.79
N PRO A 186 5.08 10.01 -9.09
CA PRO A 186 6.28 10.84 -9.01
C PRO A 186 7.47 10.15 -8.35
N ALA A 187 8.69 10.57 -8.69
CA ALA A 187 9.93 9.93 -8.23
C ALA A 187 10.12 10.01 -6.72
N ASP A 188 9.76 11.12 -6.09
CA ASP A 188 9.81 11.32 -4.64
C ASP A 188 8.83 10.38 -3.90
N MET A 189 7.62 10.20 -4.42
CA MET A 189 6.67 9.26 -3.91
C MET A 189 7.16 7.81 -4.08
N LYS A 190 7.72 7.44 -5.25
CA LYS A 190 8.32 6.11 -5.46
C LYS A 190 9.43 5.79 -4.47
N ALA A 191 10.22 6.81 -4.10
CA ALA A 191 11.34 6.64 -3.18
C ALA A 191 10.92 6.53 -1.71
N ALA A 192 9.73 7.00 -1.35
CA ALA A 192 9.33 7.19 0.05
C ALA A 192 8.01 6.52 0.46
N LEU A 193 7.32 5.81 -0.45
CA LEU A 193 6.20 4.94 -0.09
C LEU A 193 6.68 3.79 0.80
N ASP A 194 5.95 3.52 1.88
CA ASP A 194 6.24 2.40 2.77
C ASP A 194 5.79 1.05 2.19
N TYR A 195 4.63 1.03 1.53
CA TYR A 195 4.04 -0.18 0.95
C TYR A 195 3.54 0.08 -0.47
N VAL A 196 3.77 -0.90 -1.35
CA VAL A 196 3.14 -0.98 -2.67
C VAL A 196 2.45 -2.33 -2.80
N LEU A 197 1.16 -2.28 -3.09
CA LEU A 197 0.27 -3.42 -3.02
C LEU A 197 -0.34 -3.68 -4.39
N VAL A 198 -0.63 -4.96 -4.66
CA VAL A 198 -1.32 -5.40 -5.87
C VAL A 198 -2.72 -5.88 -5.49
N SER A 199 -3.73 -5.40 -6.18
CA SER A 199 -5.07 -5.97 -6.19
C SER A 199 -5.18 -6.92 -7.38
N TYR A 200 -5.63 -8.16 -7.13
CA TYR A 200 -5.77 -9.20 -8.16
C TYR A 200 -6.93 -10.13 -7.85
N TYR A 201 -7.77 -10.33 -8.86
CA TYR A 201 -8.87 -11.28 -8.83
C TYR A 201 -8.82 -12.19 -10.06
N ASP A 202 -8.87 -13.48 -9.81
CA ASP A 202 -8.69 -14.53 -10.83
C ASP A 202 -9.80 -14.49 -11.91
N GLU A 203 -11.03 -14.22 -11.47
CA GLU A 203 -12.18 -14.08 -12.34
C GLU A 203 -12.13 -12.88 -13.29
N ASP A 204 -11.50 -11.79 -12.88
CA ASP A 204 -11.34 -10.60 -13.71
C ASP A 204 -10.23 -10.78 -14.75
N ASN A 205 -9.40 -11.81 -14.57
CA ASN A 205 -8.30 -12.16 -15.45
C ASN A 205 -8.54 -13.46 -16.24
N ASP A 206 -9.81 -13.92 -16.35
CA ASP A 206 -10.22 -15.13 -17.07
C ASP A 206 -9.44 -16.41 -16.63
N GLY A 207 -8.93 -16.45 -15.39
CA GLY A 207 -8.10 -17.52 -14.87
C GLY A 207 -6.68 -17.55 -15.44
N GLU A 208 -6.24 -16.49 -16.12
CA GLU A 208 -4.84 -16.33 -16.51
C GLU A 208 -3.99 -16.01 -15.29
N HIS A 209 -2.91 -16.73 -15.11
CA HIS A 209 -1.99 -16.54 -13.99
C HIS A 209 -0.74 -15.78 -14.42
N GLU A 210 -0.45 -14.73 -13.67
CA GLU A 210 0.74 -13.92 -13.89
C GLU A 210 2.01 -14.62 -13.38
N ASP A 211 3.15 -14.31 -13.98
CA ASP A 211 4.45 -14.59 -13.36
C ASP A 211 4.69 -13.60 -12.20
N TRP A 212 4.20 -13.97 -11.02
CA TRP A 212 4.30 -13.13 -9.81
C TRP A 212 5.75 -12.76 -9.45
N ASN A 213 6.73 -13.60 -9.78
CA ASN A 213 8.13 -13.24 -9.55
C ASN A 213 8.52 -12.06 -10.44
N ALA A 214 8.17 -12.10 -11.72
CA ALA A 214 8.44 -11.00 -12.64
C ALA A 214 7.70 -9.73 -12.26
N VAL A 215 6.41 -9.84 -11.86
CA VAL A 215 5.61 -8.69 -11.40
C VAL A 215 6.25 -8.01 -10.19
N PHE A 216 6.58 -8.78 -9.13
CA PHE A 216 7.17 -8.20 -7.93
C PHE A 216 8.62 -7.72 -8.14
N GLU A 217 9.40 -8.32 -9.04
CA GLU A 217 10.70 -7.78 -9.44
C GLU A 217 10.57 -6.42 -10.14
N ASN A 218 9.60 -6.26 -11.04
CA ASN A 218 9.33 -4.99 -11.72
C ASN A 218 8.89 -3.92 -10.71
N LEU A 219 7.99 -4.25 -9.79
CA LEU A 219 7.58 -3.34 -8.71
C LEU A 219 8.76 -2.96 -7.82
N TYR A 220 9.64 -3.91 -7.47
CA TYR A 220 10.84 -3.60 -6.68
C TYR A 220 11.77 -2.62 -7.39
N ARG A 221 11.93 -2.72 -8.71
CA ARG A 221 12.73 -1.76 -9.49
C ARG A 221 12.13 -0.36 -9.47
N LEU A 222 10.78 -0.26 -9.47
CA LEU A 222 10.09 1.03 -9.42
C LEU A 222 10.05 1.62 -8.00
N PHE A 223 9.95 0.78 -6.97
CA PHE A 223 9.78 1.15 -5.57
C PHE A 223 10.79 0.43 -4.67
N PRO A 224 12.09 0.74 -4.78
CA PRO A 224 13.16 -0.07 -4.16
C PRO A 224 13.18 0.01 -2.62
N ASN A 225 12.48 0.96 -2.02
CA ASN A 225 12.41 1.16 -0.58
C ASN A 225 11.09 0.69 0.05
N SER A 226 10.11 0.27 -0.77
CA SER A 226 8.80 -0.14 -0.30
C SER A 226 8.76 -1.63 0.03
N LEU A 227 7.91 -2.01 0.98
CA LEU A 227 7.48 -3.39 1.15
C LEU A 227 6.39 -3.70 0.12
N LEU A 228 6.51 -4.84 -0.53
CA LEU A 228 5.61 -5.27 -1.60
C LEU A 228 4.72 -6.41 -1.11
N ALA A 229 3.42 -6.34 -1.43
CA ALA A 229 2.45 -7.36 -1.05
C ALA A 229 1.21 -7.35 -1.96
N PHE A 230 0.29 -8.29 -1.73
CA PHE A 230 -1.08 -8.16 -2.20
C PHE A 230 -1.87 -7.27 -1.23
N GLY A 231 -2.62 -6.31 -1.77
CA GLY A 231 -3.55 -5.46 -1.01
C GLY A 231 -4.94 -6.07 -0.96
N GLU A 232 -5.34 -6.60 -2.11
CA GLU A 232 -6.56 -7.36 -2.29
C GLU A 232 -6.26 -8.58 -3.16
N CYS A 233 -6.79 -9.71 -2.77
CA CYS A 233 -6.88 -10.89 -3.62
C CYS A 233 -8.03 -11.76 -3.14
N GLY A 234 -8.76 -12.33 -4.06
CA GLY A 234 -9.92 -13.14 -3.73
C GLY A 234 -10.23 -14.14 -4.83
N PHE A 235 -11.11 -15.04 -4.47
CA PHE A 235 -11.68 -16.01 -5.39
C PHE A 235 -13.20 -15.83 -5.32
N ALA A 236 -13.84 -15.42 -6.40
CA ALA A 236 -15.29 -15.45 -6.44
C ALA A 236 -15.74 -16.91 -6.38
N SER A 237 -16.57 -17.23 -5.40
CA SER A 237 -17.18 -18.56 -5.35
C SER A 237 -18.07 -18.73 -6.58
N PRO A 238 -17.91 -19.77 -7.40
CA PRO A 238 -18.76 -20.02 -8.55
C PRO A 238 -20.21 -20.39 -8.16
N HIS A 239 -20.53 -20.35 -6.87
CA HIS A 239 -21.82 -20.73 -6.33
C HIS A 239 -22.46 -19.54 -5.57
N LYS A 240 -23.11 -18.70 -6.31
CA LYS A 240 -24.26 -17.91 -5.83
C LYS A 240 -25.49 -18.30 -6.61
#